data_73d18a57d2cd824a1baf987c76bd11fa
#
_entry.id   73d18a57d2cd824a1baf987c76bd11fa
#
_cell.length_a   1.000
_cell.length_b   1.000
_cell.length_c   1.000
_cell.angle_alpha   90.00
_cell.angle_beta   90.00
_cell.angle_gamma   90.00
#
_symmetry.space_group_name_H-M   'P 1'
#
loop_
_entity.id
_entity.type
_entity.pdbx_description
1 polymer ?
#
loop_
_entity_poly.entity_id
_entity_poly.type
_entity_poly.pdbx_seq_one_letter_code
_entity_poly.pdbx_strand_id
1 'polypeptide(L)'
;MLRMEPYTYPHFSRRRLRGCWLSIYRQRMESFGHNTFFTLEQAREEAARRHLECRQVLSRIRSRSSVPLYVSHGTALELHGMIATMNYLPGYGSELVHVSVCRQRDLRKIQGMKFHYARHGVDVVHADELVSSVSAMQAVCQIAPYVDERSLVIAMDWLTCANPDLRVCTHDELSDYIRSAPRFIGSAKCRKALRLSKPGTDSPQETVLRLESDAYGLPEAHVNYEIVDHIR
;
A
#
# COMPACT_ATOMS: atom_id res chain seq x y z
N MET A 1 -21.07 0.05 32.12
CA MET A 1 -20.36 -1.10 31.57
C MET A 1 -21.42 -2.07 31.04
N LEU A 2 -21.90 -1.82 29.81
CA LEU A 2 -22.92 -2.65 29.15
C LEU A 2 -22.18 -3.72 28.36
N ARG A 3 -22.29 -4.97 28.77
CA ARG A 3 -21.90 -6.14 27.98
C ARG A 3 -22.88 -6.21 26.80
N MET A 4 -22.38 -5.93 25.59
CA MET A 4 -23.10 -6.28 24.36
C MET A 4 -23.02 -7.79 24.18
N GLU A 5 -24.15 -8.46 24.21
CA GLU A 5 -24.26 -9.86 23.84
C GLU A 5 -23.93 -10.04 22.35
N PRO A 6 -23.29 -11.15 21.94
CA PRO A 6 -23.00 -11.40 20.54
C PRO A 6 -24.31 -11.50 19.75
N TYR A 7 -24.42 -10.70 18.71
CA TYR A 7 -25.54 -10.69 17.77
C TYR A 7 -25.61 -12.05 17.08
N THR A 8 -26.61 -12.86 17.41
CA THR A 8 -26.91 -14.10 16.71
C THR A 8 -27.64 -13.76 15.42
N TYR A 9 -26.94 -13.87 14.28
CA TYR A 9 -27.56 -13.75 12.97
C TYR A 9 -28.53 -14.90 12.70
N PRO A 10 -29.71 -14.63 12.10
CA PRO A 10 -30.62 -15.70 11.67
C PRO A 10 -29.95 -16.56 10.61
N HIS A 11 -30.18 -17.87 10.67
CA HIS A 11 -29.62 -18.93 9.82
C HIS A 11 -29.61 -18.59 8.33
N PHE A 12 -28.46 -18.19 7.80
CA PHE A 12 -28.21 -18.10 6.37
C PHE A 12 -27.24 -19.18 5.92
N SER A 13 -27.63 -19.99 4.93
CA SER A 13 -26.75 -21.01 4.38
C SER A 13 -25.52 -20.39 3.69
N ARG A 14 -24.34 -21.00 3.80
CA ARG A 14 -23.07 -20.58 3.17
C ARG A 14 -23.23 -20.21 1.68
N ARG A 15 -24.12 -20.88 0.95
CA ARG A 15 -24.42 -20.59 -0.47
C ARG A 15 -25.16 -19.27 -0.67
N ARG A 16 -26.05 -18.89 0.23
CA ARG A 16 -26.82 -17.63 0.14
C ARG A 16 -25.99 -16.41 0.49
N LEU A 17 -25.14 -16.50 1.50
CA LEU A 17 -24.23 -15.41 1.87
C LEU A 17 -23.21 -15.12 0.75
N ARG A 18 -22.58 -16.14 0.16
CA ARG A 18 -21.68 -15.97 -0.99
C ARG A 18 -22.40 -15.33 -2.19
N GLY A 19 -23.64 -15.72 -2.48
CA GLY A 19 -24.41 -15.16 -3.59
C GLY A 19 -24.80 -13.70 -3.37
N CYS A 20 -25.20 -13.31 -2.17
CA CYS A 20 -25.65 -11.96 -1.86
C CYS A 20 -24.48 -10.97 -1.83
N TRP A 21 -23.38 -11.31 -1.14
CA TRP A 21 -22.19 -10.46 -1.07
C TRP A 21 -21.47 -10.37 -2.42
N LEU A 22 -21.35 -11.46 -3.16
CA LEU A 22 -20.78 -11.46 -4.51
C LEU A 22 -21.62 -10.63 -5.49
N SER A 23 -22.96 -10.59 -5.35
CA SER A 23 -23.83 -9.80 -6.20
C SER A 23 -23.67 -8.30 -5.94
N ILE A 24 -23.69 -7.88 -4.68
CA ILE A 24 -23.49 -6.47 -4.29
C ILE A 24 -22.06 -6.03 -4.65
N TYR A 25 -21.08 -6.89 -4.42
CA TYR A 25 -19.69 -6.68 -4.74
C TYR A 25 -19.48 -6.57 -6.26
N ARG A 26 -20.06 -7.47 -7.06
CA ARG A 26 -19.95 -7.48 -8.52
C ARG A 26 -20.59 -6.24 -9.16
N GLN A 27 -21.77 -5.83 -8.70
CA GLN A 27 -22.51 -4.69 -9.25
C GLN A 27 -21.79 -3.34 -8.98
N ARG A 28 -21.06 -3.21 -7.87
CA ARG A 28 -20.25 -2.02 -7.56
C ARG A 28 -18.84 -2.05 -8.17
N MET A 29 -18.28 -3.23 -8.36
CA MET A 29 -16.97 -3.41 -9.01
C MET A 29 -17.03 -3.10 -10.51
N GLU A 30 -18.16 -3.36 -11.19
CA GLU A 30 -18.39 -2.96 -12.60
C GLU A 30 -18.39 -1.43 -12.76
N SER A 31 -18.79 -0.68 -11.74
CA SER A 31 -18.72 0.79 -11.73
C SER A 31 -17.31 1.35 -11.48
N PHE A 32 -16.37 0.56 -10.96
CA PHE A 32 -14.97 0.94 -10.71
C PHE A 32 -13.97 0.43 -11.75
N GLY A 33 -14.43 -0.28 -12.77
CA GLY A 33 -13.72 -0.47 -14.04
C GLY A 33 -12.54 -1.46 -14.05
N HIS A 34 -12.13 -2.09 -12.96
CA HIS A 34 -11.05 -3.08 -12.97
C HIS A 34 -11.25 -4.19 -11.95
N ASN A 35 -11.57 -5.36 -12.49
CA ASN A 35 -11.71 -6.63 -11.76
C ASN A 35 -10.34 -7.33 -11.74
N THR A 36 -9.39 -6.86 -10.96
CA THR A 36 -8.09 -7.52 -10.83
C THR A 36 -7.84 -7.94 -9.40
N PHE A 37 -8.19 -9.19 -9.10
CA PHE A 37 -7.59 -9.92 -7.98
C PHE A 37 -6.16 -10.25 -8.40
N PHE A 38 -5.17 -9.59 -7.83
CA PHE A 38 -3.79 -9.96 -8.05
C PHE A 38 -3.44 -11.17 -7.19
N THR A 39 -2.96 -12.22 -7.85
CA THR A 39 -2.35 -13.35 -7.16
C THR A 39 -0.96 -12.95 -6.66
N LEU A 40 -0.42 -13.70 -5.69
CA LEU A 40 0.97 -13.54 -5.25
C LEU A 40 1.95 -13.62 -6.43
N GLU A 41 1.69 -14.51 -7.41
CA GLU A 41 2.49 -14.65 -8.61
C GLU A 41 2.48 -13.39 -9.46
N GLN A 42 1.31 -12.82 -9.74
CA GLN A 42 1.18 -11.56 -10.46
C GLN A 42 1.88 -10.39 -9.75
N ALA A 43 1.77 -10.30 -8.42
CA ALA A 43 2.47 -9.28 -7.65
C ALA A 43 3.99 -9.41 -7.76
N ARG A 44 4.52 -10.65 -7.73
CA ARG A 44 5.94 -10.94 -7.92
C ARG A 44 6.43 -10.64 -9.34
N GLU A 45 5.66 -11.01 -10.35
CA GLU A 45 5.98 -10.73 -11.76
C GLU A 45 6.06 -9.23 -12.02
N GLU A 46 5.07 -8.47 -11.54
CA GLU A 46 5.06 -7.02 -11.70
C GLU A 46 6.18 -6.34 -10.92
N ALA A 47 6.47 -6.77 -9.69
CA ALA A 47 7.62 -6.29 -8.94
C ALA A 47 8.94 -6.58 -9.65
N ALA A 48 9.10 -7.78 -10.24
CA ALA A 48 10.27 -8.16 -11.03
C ALA A 48 10.41 -7.31 -12.30
N ARG A 49 9.29 -7.07 -13.01
CA ARG A 49 9.25 -6.18 -14.18
C ARG A 49 9.69 -4.77 -13.78
N ARG A 50 9.14 -4.23 -12.72
CA ARG A 50 9.48 -2.88 -12.24
C ARG A 50 10.93 -2.78 -11.78
N HIS A 51 11.44 -3.83 -11.15
CA HIS A 51 12.84 -3.92 -10.77
C HIS A 51 13.77 -3.87 -12.01
N LEU A 52 13.42 -4.59 -13.09
CA LEU A 52 14.18 -4.55 -14.34
C LEU A 52 14.18 -3.14 -14.98
N GLU A 53 13.05 -2.45 -14.97
CA GLU A 53 12.96 -1.06 -15.45
C GLU A 53 13.85 -0.13 -14.62
N CYS A 54 13.81 -0.24 -13.28
CA CYS A 54 14.69 0.52 -12.41
C CYS A 54 16.16 0.25 -12.71
N ARG A 55 16.55 -1.01 -12.88
CA ARG A 55 17.94 -1.37 -13.28
C ARG A 55 18.37 -0.70 -14.57
N GLN A 56 17.52 -0.74 -15.60
CA GLN A 56 17.81 -0.13 -16.91
C GLN A 56 18.02 1.38 -16.80
N VAL A 57 17.18 2.07 -16.03
CA VAL A 57 17.28 3.51 -15.87
C VAL A 57 18.49 3.89 -15.00
N LEU A 58 18.70 3.20 -13.87
CA LEU A 58 19.81 3.49 -12.96
C LEU A 58 21.17 3.17 -13.56
N SER A 59 21.30 2.10 -14.38
CA SER A 59 22.58 1.75 -15.04
C SER A 59 23.08 2.86 -15.96
N ARG A 60 22.16 3.52 -16.69
CA ARG A 60 22.51 4.64 -17.59
C ARG A 60 23.10 5.84 -16.84
N ILE A 61 22.74 6.01 -15.56
CA ILE A 61 23.18 7.13 -14.74
C ILE A 61 24.43 6.77 -13.99
N ARG A 62 24.52 5.55 -13.43
CA ARG A 62 25.67 5.11 -12.65
C ARG A 62 26.97 5.11 -13.45
N SER A 63 26.89 4.90 -14.78
CA SER A 63 28.04 5.05 -15.68
C SER A 63 28.58 6.49 -15.78
N ARG A 64 27.78 7.48 -15.37
CA ARG A 64 28.09 8.92 -15.50
C ARG A 64 28.13 9.69 -14.17
N SER A 65 27.74 9.07 -13.08
CA SER A 65 27.62 9.72 -11.77
C SER A 65 27.79 8.73 -10.63
N SER A 66 28.61 9.09 -9.64
CA SER A 66 28.79 8.36 -8.39
C SER A 66 27.79 8.75 -7.30
N VAL A 67 26.82 9.63 -7.61
CA VAL A 67 25.79 10.05 -6.62
C VAL A 67 24.90 8.87 -6.29
N PRO A 68 24.74 8.51 -5.00
CA PRO A 68 23.82 7.47 -4.59
C PRO A 68 22.38 7.87 -4.91
N LEU A 69 21.67 6.99 -5.59
CA LEU A 69 20.25 7.13 -5.94
C LEU A 69 19.48 6.02 -5.25
N TYR A 70 18.38 6.39 -4.60
CA TYR A 70 17.53 5.46 -3.89
C TYR A 70 16.13 5.48 -4.53
N VAL A 71 15.68 4.36 -5.07
CA VAL A 71 14.30 4.24 -5.56
C VAL A 71 13.35 4.57 -4.42
N SER A 72 12.31 5.37 -4.70
CA SER A 72 11.51 5.97 -3.65
C SER A 72 10.05 6.18 -4.04
N HIS A 73 9.22 6.64 -3.11
CA HIS A 73 7.81 6.96 -3.35
C HIS A 73 7.06 5.74 -3.90
N GLY A 74 6.17 5.96 -4.88
CA GLY A 74 5.38 4.90 -5.51
C GLY A 74 6.23 3.81 -6.16
N THR A 75 7.34 4.18 -6.80
CA THR A 75 8.24 3.19 -7.43
C THR A 75 8.85 2.24 -6.38
N ALA A 76 9.17 2.73 -5.17
CA ALA A 76 9.62 1.84 -4.10
C ALA A 76 8.51 0.89 -3.63
N LEU A 77 7.27 1.38 -3.52
CA LEU A 77 6.13 0.54 -3.17
C LEU A 77 5.89 -0.55 -4.22
N GLU A 78 6.03 -0.22 -5.51
CA GLU A 78 5.97 -1.21 -6.60
C GLU A 78 7.04 -2.29 -6.46
N LEU A 79 8.28 -1.93 -6.11
CA LEU A 79 9.34 -2.91 -5.84
C LEU A 79 9.03 -3.84 -4.65
N HIS A 80 8.24 -3.36 -3.70
CA HIS A 80 7.73 -4.15 -2.57
C HIS A 80 6.44 -4.92 -2.88
N GLY A 81 6.01 -4.98 -4.15
CA GLY A 81 4.85 -5.76 -4.59
C GLY A 81 3.50 -5.04 -4.46
N MET A 82 3.48 -3.73 -4.21
CA MET A 82 2.24 -2.95 -4.04
C MET A 82 1.54 -2.54 -5.34
N ILE A 83 1.82 -3.17 -6.46
CA ILE A 83 1.28 -2.75 -7.77
C ILE A 83 -0.24 -2.84 -7.81
N ALA A 84 -0.82 -3.86 -7.18
CA ALA A 84 -2.27 -4.00 -7.08
C ALA A 84 -2.97 -2.81 -6.44
N THR A 85 -2.30 -2.09 -5.53
CA THR A 85 -2.84 -0.91 -4.86
C THR A 85 -2.60 0.38 -5.63
N MET A 86 -1.65 0.42 -6.56
CA MET A 86 -1.30 1.63 -7.31
C MET A 86 -2.44 2.13 -8.19
N ASN A 87 -3.33 1.25 -8.66
CA ASN A 87 -4.53 1.62 -9.40
C ASN A 87 -5.52 2.45 -8.56
N TYR A 88 -5.40 2.42 -7.24
CA TYR A 88 -6.21 3.21 -6.29
C TYR A 88 -5.51 4.48 -5.82
N LEU A 89 -4.31 4.78 -6.32
CA LEU A 89 -3.55 5.98 -6.02
C LEU A 89 -3.68 7.00 -7.16
N PRO A 90 -4.81 7.73 -7.28
CA PRO A 90 -5.04 8.65 -8.39
C PRO A 90 -3.97 9.76 -8.39
N GLY A 91 -3.46 10.06 -9.57
CA GLY A 91 -2.45 11.12 -9.77
C GLY A 91 -1.02 10.70 -9.44
N TYR A 92 -0.78 9.44 -9.12
CA TYR A 92 0.54 8.89 -8.89
C TYR A 92 0.91 7.97 -10.07
N GLY A 93 1.55 8.54 -11.09
CA GLY A 93 1.88 7.82 -12.33
C GLY A 93 3.12 6.94 -12.18
N SER A 94 3.01 5.71 -12.62
CA SER A 94 4.10 4.74 -12.67
C SER A 94 5.06 4.92 -13.85
N GLU A 95 4.81 5.88 -14.73
CA GLU A 95 5.64 6.12 -15.93
C GLU A 95 7.07 6.58 -15.61
N LEU A 96 7.27 7.22 -14.45
CA LEU A 96 8.56 7.72 -14.02
C LEU A 96 9.14 6.86 -12.91
N VAL A 97 10.44 6.63 -12.96
CA VAL A 97 11.19 6.07 -11.83
C VAL A 97 11.44 7.19 -10.82
N HIS A 98 10.82 7.10 -9.66
CA HIS A 98 11.02 8.04 -8.57
C HIS A 98 12.27 7.67 -7.78
N VAL A 99 13.16 8.62 -7.60
CA VAL A 99 14.39 8.44 -6.84
C VAL A 99 14.58 9.55 -5.82
N SER A 100 15.15 9.21 -4.67
CA SER A 100 15.56 10.16 -3.65
C SER A 100 17.07 10.31 -3.63
N VAL A 101 17.52 11.55 -3.34
CA VAL A 101 18.91 11.91 -3.10
C VAL A 101 19.04 12.57 -1.73
N CYS A 102 20.17 12.35 -1.03
CA CYS A 102 20.40 12.90 0.31
C CYS A 102 20.95 14.34 0.32
N ARG A 103 21.29 14.90 -0.83
CA ARG A 103 21.78 16.28 -0.94
C ARG A 103 20.99 17.04 -1.99
N GLN A 104 20.53 18.24 -1.66
CA GLN A 104 19.74 19.07 -2.56
C GLN A 104 20.48 19.40 -3.88
N ARG A 105 21.79 19.56 -3.85
CA ARG A 105 22.63 19.79 -5.03
C ARG A 105 22.67 18.60 -6.02
N ASP A 106 22.24 17.41 -5.58
CA ASP A 106 22.23 16.21 -6.39
C ASP A 106 20.92 16.00 -7.14
N LEU A 107 19.94 16.91 -6.95
CA LEU A 107 18.73 16.94 -7.75
C LEU A 107 19.05 17.15 -9.23
N ARG A 108 18.42 16.36 -10.10
CA ARG A 108 18.62 16.42 -11.56
C ARG A 108 17.28 16.37 -12.28
N LYS A 109 17.26 16.82 -13.53
CA LYS A 109 16.18 16.59 -14.49
C LYS A 109 16.69 15.56 -15.52
N ILE A 110 16.19 14.34 -15.43
CA ILE A 110 16.54 13.25 -16.31
C ILE A 110 15.24 12.67 -16.86
N GLN A 111 15.17 12.45 -18.16
CA GLN A 111 14.01 11.84 -18.80
C GLN A 111 13.73 10.45 -18.20
N GLY A 112 12.47 10.15 -17.93
CA GLY A 112 12.03 8.89 -17.31
C GLY A 112 12.24 8.83 -15.80
N MET A 113 12.72 9.91 -15.16
CA MET A 113 12.96 9.95 -13.72
C MET A 113 12.37 11.17 -13.03
N LYS A 114 11.96 10.98 -11.78
CA LYS A 114 11.57 12.05 -10.86
C LYS A 114 12.48 12.04 -9.65
N PHE A 115 13.26 13.13 -9.49
CA PHE A 115 14.17 13.28 -8.35
C PHE A 115 13.45 13.96 -7.19
N HIS A 116 13.72 13.46 -5.98
CA HIS A 116 13.24 14.00 -4.72
C HIS A 116 14.40 14.22 -3.75
N TYR A 117 14.29 15.23 -2.91
CA TYR A 117 15.26 15.49 -1.83
C TYR A 117 14.78 14.84 -0.54
N ALA A 118 15.53 13.86 -0.05
CA ALA A 118 15.30 13.21 1.24
C ALA A 118 15.99 13.99 2.36
N ARG A 119 15.36 15.06 2.85
CA ARG A 119 15.91 15.96 3.86
C ARG A 119 16.38 15.25 5.14
N HIS A 120 15.67 14.20 5.53
CA HIS A 120 15.92 13.48 6.77
C HIS A 120 16.66 12.15 6.57
N GLY A 121 17.25 11.98 5.36
CA GLY A 121 17.92 10.75 4.99
C GLY A 121 17.00 9.70 4.39
N VAL A 122 17.56 8.54 4.15
CA VAL A 122 16.88 7.38 3.57
C VAL A 122 17.10 6.15 4.45
N ASP A 123 16.04 5.42 4.67
CA ASP A 123 16.05 4.10 5.27
C ASP A 123 16.22 3.08 4.14
N VAL A 124 17.47 2.59 3.99
CA VAL A 124 17.93 1.91 2.76
C VAL A 124 17.63 0.43 2.81
N VAL A 125 16.97 -0.06 1.75
CA VAL A 125 16.83 -1.48 1.44
C VAL A 125 17.55 -1.77 0.12
N HIS A 126 18.40 -2.76 0.11
CA HIS A 126 19.12 -3.19 -1.09
C HIS A 126 18.32 -4.30 -1.79
N ALA A 127 17.83 -4.02 -2.99
CA ALA A 127 17.19 -5.03 -3.82
C ALA A 127 18.25 -5.86 -4.58
N ASP A 128 19.33 -5.20 -5.03
CA ASP A 128 20.52 -5.84 -5.60
C ASP A 128 21.73 -4.87 -5.55
N GLU A 129 22.84 -5.22 -6.19
CA GLU A 129 24.05 -4.41 -6.24
C GLU A 129 23.87 -3.03 -6.91
N LEU A 130 22.86 -2.91 -7.80
CA LEU A 130 22.57 -1.69 -8.56
C LEU A 130 21.38 -0.92 -8.03
N VAL A 131 20.35 -1.62 -7.55
CA VAL A 131 19.08 -1.05 -7.12
C VAL A 131 19.03 -1.01 -5.60
N SER A 132 19.13 0.19 -5.05
CA SER A 132 18.82 0.48 -3.64
C SER A 132 17.51 1.27 -3.59
N SER A 133 16.67 0.93 -2.63
CA SER A 133 15.35 1.54 -2.42
C SER A 133 15.25 2.09 -1.01
N VAL A 134 14.32 3.00 -0.79
CA VAL A 134 13.84 3.30 0.56
C VAL A 134 12.98 2.14 1.07
N SER A 135 12.85 2.00 2.38
CA SER A 135 11.89 1.04 2.97
C SER A 135 10.46 1.36 2.53
N ALA A 136 9.59 0.35 2.53
CA ALA A 136 8.19 0.54 2.19
C ALA A 136 7.48 1.50 3.16
N MET A 137 7.83 1.47 4.46
CA MET A 137 7.31 2.40 5.46
C MET A 137 7.69 3.85 5.15
N GLN A 138 8.97 4.09 4.76
CA GLN A 138 9.40 5.41 4.31
C GLN A 138 8.69 5.83 3.03
N ALA A 139 8.51 4.92 2.08
CA ALA A 139 7.82 5.20 0.82
C ALA A 139 6.36 5.63 1.03
N VAL A 140 5.63 4.99 1.95
CA VAL A 140 4.27 5.43 2.35
C VAL A 140 4.29 6.85 2.92
N CYS A 141 5.25 7.18 3.77
CA CYS A 141 5.41 8.55 4.27
C CYS A 141 5.70 9.55 3.13
N GLN A 142 6.50 9.14 2.15
CA GLN A 142 6.88 9.99 1.03
C GLN A 142 5.74 10.26 0.04
N ILE A 143 4.80 9.33 -0.14
CA ILE A 143 3.64 9.54 -1.02
C ILE A 143 2.54 10.37 -0.36
N ALA A 144 2.53 10.51 0.97
CA ALA A 144 1.47 11.19 1.71
C ALA A 144 1.09 12.61 1.20
N PRO A 145 2.02 13.46 0.72
CA PRO A 145 1.66 14.76 0.17
C PRO A 145 0.84 14.69 -1.13
N TYR A 146 0.98 13.58 -1.88
CA TYR A 146 0.51 13.46 -3.26
C TYR A 146 -0.79 12.68 -3.42
N VAL A 147 -1.18 11.91 -2.41
CA VAL A 147 -2.35 11.04 -2.44
C VAL A 147 -3.38 11.47 -1.40
N ASP A 148 -4.63 11.04 -1.55
CA ASP A 148 -5.67 11.27 -0.56
C ASP A 148 -5.51 10.35 0.67
N GLU A 149 -6.33 10.56 1.68
CA GLU A 149 -6.28 9.80 2.92
C GLU A 149 -6.69 8.34 2.70
N ARG A 150 -7.70 8.09 1.88
CA ARG A 150 -8.17 6.75 1.54
C ARG A 150 -7.05 5.92 0.91
N SER A 151 -6.35 6.49 -0.05
CA SER A 151 -5.21 5.86 -0.72
C SER A 151 -4.08 5.53 0.25
N LEU A 152 -3.83 6.39 1.25
CA LEU A 152 -2.87 6.09 2.30
C LEU A 152 -3.32 4.93 3.18
N VAL A 153 -4.61 4.86 3.54
CA VAL A 153 -5.15 3.73 4.32
C VAL A 153 -4.98 2.43 3.54
N ILE A 154 -5.33 2.43 2.24
CA ILE A 154 -5.14 1.26 1.37
C ILE A 154 -3.67 0.82 1.35
N ALA A 155 -2.74 1.76 1.22
CA ALA A 155 -1.32 1.46 1.23
C ALA A 155 -0.84 0.88 2.57
N MET A 156 -1.31 1.41 3.69
CA MET A 156 -0.97 0.93 5.03
C MET A 156 -1.55 -0.46 5.31
N ASP A 157 -2.81 -0.69 4.95
CA ASP A 157 -3.47 -1.99 5.09
C ASP A 157 -2.75 -3.05 4.25
N TRP A 158 -2.33 -2.71 3.02
CA TRP A 158 -1.53 -3.61 2.19
C TRP A 158 -0.21 -4.00 2.84
N LEU A 159 0.55 -3.04 3.40
CA LEU A 159 1.82 -3.34 4.08
C LEU A 159 1.65 -4.29 5.26
N THR A 160 0.48 -4.28 5.89
CA THR A 160 0.16 -5.04 7.10
C THR A 160 -0.87 -6.15 6.84
N CYS A 161 -0.97 -6.64 5.58
CA CYS A 161 -1.96 -7.62 5.15
C CYS A 161 -1.84 -8.96 5.92
N ALA A 162 -2.91 -9.77 5.84
CA ALA A 162 -2.95 -11.07 6.51
C ALA A 162 -1.97 -12.06 5.89
N ASN A 163 -1.81 -12.05 4.56
CA ASN A 163 -0.93 -12.97 3.86
C ASN A 163 0.54 -12.74 4.25
N PRO A 164 1.21 -13.70 4.95
CA PRO A 164 2.58 -13.53 5.43
C PRO A 164 3.61 -13.39 4.30
N ASP A 165 3.33 -13.91 3.10
CA ASP A 165 4.22 -13.83 1.93
C ASP A 165 4.19 -12.46 1.26
N LEU A 166 3.15 -11.65 1.51
CA LEU A 166 2.96 -10.31 0.97
C LEU A 166 3.16 -9.23 2.03
N ARG A 167 2.98 -9.56 3.30
CA ARG A 167 3.12 -8.62 4.41
C ARG A 167 4.54 -8.11 4.53
N VAL A 168 4.69 -6.80 4.49
CA VAL A 168 6.00 -6.12 4.55
C VAL A 168 6.39 -5.77 5.99
N CYS A 169 5.41 -5.43 6.83
CA CYS A 169 5.64 -5.11 8.23
C CYS A 169 4.38 -5.40 9.06
N THR A 170 4.52 -5.39 10.37
CA THR A 170 3.38 -5.38 11.29
C THR A 170 2.78 -3.98 11.41
N HIS A 171 1.54 -3.89 11.89
CA HIS A 171 0.89 -2.59 12.13
C HIS A 171 1.62 -1.79 13.22
N ASP A 172 2.17 -2.47 14.24
CA ASP A 172 2.93 -1.82 15.30
C ASP A 172 4.25 -1.24 14.79
N GLU A 173 4.99 -1.98 13.96
CA GLU A 173 6.22 -1.49 13.31
C GLU A 173 5.93 -0.26 12.44
N LEU A 174 4.84 -0.28 11.65
CA LEU A 174 4.43 0.87 10.85
C LEU A 174 4.04 2.07 11.72
N SER A 175 3.31 1.82 12.81
CA SER A 175 2.90 2.83 13.78
C SER A 175 4.11 3.49 14.45
N ASP A 176 5.06 2.70 14.91
CA ASP A 176 6.27 3.19 15.56
C ASP A 176 7.15 3.96 14.58
N TYR A 177 7.26 3.48 13.34
CA TYR A 177 7.97 4.20 12.28
C TYR A 177 7.36 5.60 12.03
N ILE A 178 6.03 5.69 11.83
CA ILE A 178 5.36 6.96 11.56
C ILE A 178 5.42 7.92 12.76
N ARG A 179 5.39 7.39 13.99
CA ARG A 179 5.50 8.20 15.23
C ARG A 179 6.90 8.74 15.46
N SER A 180 7.93 7.92 15.19
CA SER A 180 9.34 8.29 15.38
C SER A 180 9.90 9.11 14.22
N ALA A 181 9.28 9.08 13.05
CA ALA A 181 9.73 9.81 11.87
C ALA A 181 9.78 11.33 12.15
N PRO A 182 10.86 12.00 11.74
CA PRO A 182 10.94 13.46 11.79
C PRO A 182 9.74 14.09 11.07
N ARG A 183 9.36 15.30 11.46
CA ARG A 183 8.24 16.00 10.82
C ARG A 183 8.45 16.16 9.32
N PHE A 184 7.55 15.62 8.52
CA PHE A 184 7.55 15.67 7.05
C PHE A 184 6.22 16.21 6.51
N ILE A 185 6.21 16.62 5.23
CA ILE A 185 4.99 17.08 4.56
C ILE A 185 4.03 15.90 4.43
N GLY A 186 2.78 16.08 4.91
CA GLY A 186 1.78 15.01 4.96
C GLY A 186 1.79 14.17 6.24
N SER A 187 2.66 14.43 7.22
CA SER A 187 2.74 13.67 8.47
C SER A 187 1.42 13.62 9.26
N ALA A 188 0.63 14.70 9.24
CA ALA A 188 -0.70 14.72 9.86
C ALA A 188 -1.66 13.77 9.14
N LYS A 189 -1.62 13.75 7.79
CA LYS A 189 -2.41 12.83 6.96
C LYS A 189 -2.01 11.38 7.19
N CYS A 190 -0.70 11.09 7.26
CA CYS A 190 -0.21 9.75 7.63
C CYS A 190 -0.74 9.27 8.98
N ARG A 191 -0.66 10.11 10.02
CA ARG A 191 -1.18 9.76 11.35
C ARG A 191 -2.69 9.58 11.37
N LYS A 192 -3.44 10.32 10.54
CA LYS A 192 -4.87 10.14 10.40
C LYS A 192 -5.18 8.82 9.68
N ALA A 193 -4.52 8.54 8.58
CA ALA A 193 -4.66 7.28 7.84
C ALA A 193 -4.29 6.07 8.70
N LEU A 194 -3.22 6.14 9.50
CA LEU A 194 -2.83 5.08 10.41
C LEU A 194 -3.92 4.73 11.44
N ARG A 195 -4.67 5.72 11.94
CA ARG A 195 -5.81 5.45 12.85
C ARG A 195 -6.97 4.74 12.17
N LEU A 196 -7.11 4.91 10.86
CA LEU A 196 -8.15 4.29 10.05
C LEU A 196 -7.69 2.95 9.45
N SER A 197 -6.39 2.69 9.42
CA SER A 197 -5.85 1.44 8.89
C SER A 197 -6.12 0.29 9.87
N LYS A 198 -6.33 -0.89 9.30
CA LYS A 198 -6.59 -2.14 10.03
C LYS A 198 -5.68 -3.23 9.48
N PRO A 199 -4.91 -3.92 10.34
CA PRO A 199 -4.10 -5.05 9.89
C PRO A 199 -4.98 -6.20 9.42
N GLY A 200 -4.43 -7.03 8.55
CA GLY A 200 -5.06 -8.30 8.18
C GLY A 200 -6.04 -8.22 7.01
N THR A 201 -6.09 -7.11 6.25
CA THR A 201 -6.80 -7.08 4.97
C THR A 201 -6.00 -7.82 3.90
N ASP A 202 -6.69 -8.51 2.98
CA ASP A 202 -6.04 -9.23 1.87
C ASP A 202 -6.25 -8.53 0.52
N SER A 203 -7.04 -7.47 0.47
CA SER A 203 -7.26 -6.73 -0.76
C SER A 203 -7.56 -5.24 -0.53
N PRO A 204 -7.20 -4.36 -1.48
CA PRO A 204 -7.60 -2.95 -1.46
C PRO A 204 -9.10 -2.74 -1.39
N GLN A 205 -9.88 -3.66 -1.98
CA GLN A 205 -11.34 -3.62 -2.01
C GLN A 205 -11.95 -3.82 -0.63
N GLU A 206 -11.35 -4.67 0.21
CA GLU A 206 -11.77 -4.84 1.61
C GLU A 206 -11.59 -3.54 2.39
N THR A 207 -10.44 -2.87 2.21
CA THR A 207 -10.20 -1.55 2.80
C THR A 207 -11.24 -0.53 2.34
N VAL A 208 -11.51 -0.46 1.03
CA VAL A 208 -12.51 0.46 0.47
C VAL A 208 -13.89 0.16 1.05
N LEU A 209 -14.31 -1.11 1.05
CA LEU A 209 -15.61 -1.52 1.58
C LEU A 209 -15.75 -1.16 3.07
N ARG A 210 -14.72 -1.40 3.86
CA ARG A 210 -14.68 -1.05 5.28
C ARG A 210 -14.83 0.45 5.49
N LEU A 211 -14.04 1.25 4.79
CA LEU A 211 -14.09 2.72 4.91
C LEU A 211 -15.45 3.30 4.46
N GLU A 212 -16.08 2.74 3.43
CA GLU A 212 -17.43 3.12 3.03
C GLU A 212 -18.47 2.72 4.10
N SER A 213 -18.36 1.51 4.65
CA SER A 213 -19.26 1.04 5.71
C SER A 213 -19.19 1.95 6.95
N ASP A 214 -17.98 2.32 7.37
CA ASP A 214 -17.76 3.27 8.46
C ASP A 214 -18.36 4.66 8.15
N ALA A 215 -18.20 5.14 6.92
CA ALA A 215 -18.77 6.43 6.49
C ALA A 215 -20.30 6.44 6.47
N TYR A 216 -20.94 5.29 6.23
CA TYR A 216 -22.39 5.12 6.31
C TYR A 216 -22.90 4.82 7.72
N GLY A 217 -22.03 4.78 8.72
CA GLY A 217 -22.39 4.52 10.12
C GLY A 217 -22.80 3.06 10.37
N LEU A 218 -22.36 2.13 9.53
CA LEU A 218 -22.55 0.70 9.78
C LEU A 218 -21.66 0.24 10.94
N PRO A 219 -22.02 -0.87 11.64
CA PRO A 219 -21.17 -1.46 12.65
C PRO A 219 -19.76 -1.75 12.11
N GLU A 220 -18.74 -1.63 12.97
CA GLU A 220 -17.36 -1.90 12.60
C GLU A 220 -17.20 -3.28 11.97
N ALA A 221 -16.63 -3.31 10.77
CA ALA A 221 -16.39 -4.55 10.04
C ALA A 221 -15.17 -5.28 10.64
N HIS A 222 -15.35 -6.58 10.93
CA HIS A 222 -14.25 -7.46 11.28
C HIS A 222 -13.56 -7.95 10.00
N VAL A 223 -12.26 -7.66 9.89
CA VAL A 223 -11.46 -8.08 8.74
C VAL A 223 -11.19 -9.58 8.85
N ASN A 224 -11.41 -10.31 7.74
CA ASN A 224 -11.15 -11.74 7.63
C ASN A 224 -11.76 -12.61 8.75
N TYR A 225 -12.99 -12.25 9.19
CA TYR A 225 -13.68 -13.01 10.24
C TYR A 225 -14.06 -14.40 9.73
N GLU A 226 -13.54 -15.43 10.40
CA GLU A 226 -13.87 -16.81 10.11
C GLU A 226 -15.24 -17.19 10.73
N ILE A 227 -16.22 -17.49 9.89
CA ILE A 227 -17.52 -17.99 10.34
C ILE A 227 -17.44 -19.52 10.38
N VAL A 228 -17.35 -20.06 11.58
CA VAL A 228 -17.38 -21.50 11.79
C VAL A 228 -18.84 -21.94 11.96
N ASP A 229 -19.33 -22.77 11.03
CA ASP A 229 -20.66 -23.39 11.12
C ASP A 229 -20.56 -24.65 11.98
N HIS A 230 -21.16 -24.60 13.18
CA HIS A 230 -21.21 -25.73 14.12
C HIS A 230 -22.39 -26.67 13.88
N ILE A 231 -23.05 -26.61 12.72
CA ILE A 231 -24.13 -27.54 12.38
C ILE A 231 -23.49 -28.91 12.08
N ARG A 232 -23.66 -29.83 13.02
CA ARG A 232 -23.46 -31.28 12.87
C ARG A 232 -24.71 -31.87 12.24
#